data_b2fe883b1b4148880e089681d390fa26
#
_entry.id   b2fe883b1b4148880e089681d390fa26
#
_cell.length_a   1.000
_cell.length_b   1.000
_cell.length_c   1.000
_cell.angle_alpha   90.00
_cell.angle_beta   90.00
_cell.angle_gamma   90.00
#
_symmetry.space_group_name_H-M   'P 1'
#
loop_
_entity.id
_entity.type
_entity.pdbx_description
1 polymer ?
#
loop_
_entity_poly.entity_id
_entity_poly.type
_entity_poly.pdbx_seq_one_letter_code
_entity_poly.pdbx_strand_id
1 'polypeptide(L)'
;MKNKFLAIILVIVVTSLLNAQDFSIARLKYSGGGDWYNDPSAEVNLLKFVQANTNIKVNAEYKFVDIASDEIFSYPFLFLTGHGNIVFSSDEAKRLRTYLESGGFLYIDDDYGLDKAVKREMKKVFPGNDFVEVPFSHKIFSIFYKFDNGIPKTHEHDKKTPQTFGIFLGNRLAVLYTFEANPSDGWADPEVHND
;
A
#
# COMPACT_ATOMS: atom_id res chain seq x y z
N MET A 1 37.58 -3.16 -34.34
CA MET A 1 37.60 -3.63 -32.93
C MET A 1 37.45 -2.52 -31.91
N LYS A 2 38.06 -1.32 -32.10
CA LYS A 2 38.00 -0.20 -31.15
C LYS A 2 36.57 0.29 -30.86
N ASN A 3 35.65 0.32 -31.85
CA ASN A 3 34.27 0.81 -31.68
C ASN A 3 33.35 -0.13 -30.88
N LYS A 4 33.63 -1.45 -30.88
CA LYS A 4 32.86 -2.41 -30.06
C LYS A 4 33.22 -2.31 -28.58
N PHE A 5 34.50 -2.03 -28.27
CA PHE A 5 34.96 -1.81 -26.90
C PHE A 5 34.36 -0.54 -26.28
N LEU A 6 34.26 0.53 -27.08
CA LEU A 6 33.66 1.80 -26.62
C LEU A 6 32.17 1.65 -26.32
N ALA A 7 31.44 0.87 -27.14
CA ALA A 7 30.01 0.60 -26.92
C ALA A 7 29.77 -0.23 -25.64
N ILE A 8 30.64 -1.22 -25.36
CA ILE A 8 30.54 -2.04 -24.15
C ILE A 8 30.79 -1.19 -22.88
N ILE A 9 31.80 -0.30 -22.92
CA ILE A 9 32.09 0.61 -21.79
C ILE A 9 30.93 1.57 -21.56
N LEU A 10 30.29 2.10 -22.61
CA LEU A 10 29.13 2.99 -22.48
C LEU A 10 27.93 2.28 -21.85
N VAL A 11 27.66 1.03 -22.22
CA VAL A 11 26.58 0.23 -21.63
C VAL A 11 26.85 -0.07 -20.15
N ILE A 12 28.09 -0.38 -19.76
CA ILE A 12 28.45 -0.62 -18.36
C ILE A 12 28.33 0.66 -17.51
N VAL A 13 28.71 1.83 -18.06
CA VAL A 13 28.59 3.11 -17.36
C VAL A 13 27.13 3.52 -17.18
N VAL A 14 26.25 3.26 -18.15
CA VAL A 14 24.82 3.55 -18.04
C VAL A 14 24.14 2.65 -17.02
N THR A 15 24.52 1.38 -16.91
CA THR A 15 23.96 0.45 -15.91
C THR A 15 24.43 0.75 -14.48
N SER A 16 25.59 1.38 -14.30
CA SER A 16 26.09 1.75 -12.97
C SER A 16 25.43 3.02 -12.39
N LEU A 17 24.64 3.76 -13.17
CA LEU A 17 23.92 4.95 -12.73
C LEU A 17 22.48 4.67 -12.27
N LEU A 18 22.02 3.43 -12.36
CA LEU A 18 20.75 3.02 -11.75
C LEU A 18 20.95 2.87 -10.24
N ASN A 19 21.01 3.98 -9.53
CA ASN A 19 20.85 3.96 -8.08
C ASN A 19 19.44 3.42 -7.80
N ALA A 20 19.34 2.27 -7.16
CA ALA A 20 18.07 1.79 -6.67
C ALA A 20 17.55 2.85 -5.69
N GLN A 21 16.39 3.40 -5.99
CA GLN A 21 15.72 4.32 -5.08
C GLN A 21 15.41 3.58 -3.78
N ASP A 22 15.65 4.23 -2.63
CA ASP A 22 15.28 3.66 -1.34
C ASP A 22 13.77 3.42 -1.29
N PHE A 23 13.36 2.33 -0.66
CA PHE A 23 11.95 1.97 -0.56
C PHE A 23 11.18 3.05 0.19
N SER A 24 10.05 3.47 -0.36
CA SER A 24 9.17 4.47 0.22
C SER A 24 7.71 4.06 0.09
N ILE A 25 6.89 4.57 1.00
CA ILE A 25 5.43 4.45 0.98
C ILE A 25 4.88 5.84 0.69
N ALA A 26 3.87 5.94 -0.17
CA ALA A 26 3.11 7.17 -0.33
C ALA A 26 1.65 6.97 0.08
N ARG A 27 1.14 7.87 0.92
CA ARG A 27 -0.27 7.95 1.26
C ARG A 27 -1.07 8.38 0.04
N LEU A 28 -2.11 7.63 -0.30
CA LEU A 28 -2.96 7.95 -1.43
C LEU A 28 -4.00 8.99 -1.03
N LYS A 29 -3.89 10.20 -1.58
CA LYS A 29 -4.90 11.24 -1.45
C LYS A 29 -6.07 10.96 -2.38
N TYR A 30 -7.27 10.88 -1.83
CA TYR A 30 -8.50 10.60 -2.53
C TYR A 30 -9.57 11.67 -2.25
N SER A 31 -10.62 11.70 -3.08
CA SER A 31 -11.80 12.54 -2.89
C SER A 31 -12.92 11.76 -2.19
N GLY A 32 -13.99 12.45 -1.80
CA GLY A 32 -15.19 11.83 -1.23
C GLY A 32 -15.51 12.22 0.20
N GLY A 33 -14.65 13.02 0.83
CA GLY A 33 -14.87 13.58 2.17
C GLY A 33 -14.31 12.72 3.32
N GLY A 34 -13.62 11.60 3.00
CA GLY A 34 -12.85 10.88 4.01
C GLY A 34 -11.52 11.58 4.32
N ASP A 35 -10.99 11.31 5.50
CA ASP A 35 -9.81 11.97 6.05
C ASP A 35 -8.50 11.19 5.75
N TRP A 36 -8.19 11.05 4.47
CA TRP A 36 -6.98 10.37 3.98
C TRP A 36 -5.68 10.82 4.68
N TYR A 37 -5.71 11.93 5.39
CA TYR A 37 -4.56 12.59 6.05
C TYR A 37 -4.45 12.28 7.55
N ASN A 38 -5.31 11.41 8.10
CA ASN A 38 -5.22 11.01 9.51
C ASN A 38 -3.87 10.32 9.80
N ASP A 39 -3.44 10.33 11.05
CA ASP A 39 -2.24 9.63 11.55
C ASP A 39 -0.99 9.70 10.65
N PRO A 40 -0.46 10.91 10.40
CA PRO A 40 0.63 11.10 9.43
C PRO A 40 1.97 10.48 9.88
N SER A 41 2.08 10.01 11.12
CA SER A 41 3.27 9.31 11.62
C SER A 41 3.28 7.81 11.29
N ALA A 42 2.14 7.21 10.92
CA ALA A 42 2.00 5.77 10.76
C ALA A 42 2.99 5.18 9.75
N GLU A 43 3.03 5.69 8.51
CA GLU A 43 3.96 5.17 7.50
C GLU A 43 5.42 5.44 7.83
N VAL A 44 5.70 6.57 8.46
CA VAL A 44 7.06 6.95 8.89
C VAL A 44 7.57 5.96 9.92
N ASN A 45 6.76 5.61 10.91
CA ASN A 45 7.10 4.66 11.96
C ASN A 45 7.22 3.24 11.40
N LEU A 46 6.30 2.83 10.50
CA LEU A 46 6.41 1.56 9.80
C LEU A 46 7.73 1.46 9.00
N LEU A 47 8.10 2.50 8.26
CA LEU A 47 9.36 2.53 7.51
C LEU A 47 10.58 2.47 8.42
N LYS A 48 10.59 3.20 9.54
CA LYS A 48 11.64 3.10 10.57
C LYS A 48 11.75 1.68 11.13
N PHE A 49 10.60 1.03 11.39
CA PHE A 49 10.55 -0.37 11.85
C PHE A 49 11.16 -1.31 10.79
N VAL A 50 10.79 -1.15 9.52
CA VAL A 50 11.35 -1.94 8.40
C VAL A 50 12.87 -1.76 8.33
N GLN A 51 13.37 -0.54 8.43
CA GLN A 51 14.80 -0.25 8.41
C GLN A 51 15.56 -0.90 9.57
N ALA A 52 14.96 -0.88 10.76
CA ALA A 52 15.59 -1.44 11.96
C ALA A 52 15.61 -2.97 11.99
N ASN A 53 14.67 -3.63 11.29
CA ASN A 53 14.45 -5.07 11.40
C ASN A 53 14.73 -5.86 10.11
N THR A 54 15.12 -5.17 9.02
CA THR A 54 15.42 -5.79 7.72
C THR A 54 16.64 -5.15 7.07
N ASN A 55 17.07 -5.72 5.95
CA ASN A 55 18.12 -5.13 5.11
C ASN A 55 17.58 -4.17 4.02
N ILE A 56 16.28 -3.82 4.08
CA ILE A 56 15.66 -2.92 3.11
C ILE A 56 16.07 -1.49 3.46
N LYS A 57 16.68 -0.80 2.49
CA LYS A 57 16.93 0.64 2.62
C LYS A 57 15.63 1.38 2.38
N VAL A 58 15.28 2.28 3.27
CA VAL A 58 14.03 3.03 3.24
C VAL A 58 14.27 4.53 3.26
N ASN A 59 13.35 5.27 2.63
CA ASN A 59 13.17 6.70 2.87
C ASN A 59 11.97 6.88 3.83
N ALA A 60 12.27 7.07 5.12
CA ALA A 60 11.27 7.17 6.18
C ALA A 60 10.73 8.60 6.33
N GLU A 61 10.20 9.15 5.23
CA GLU A 61 9.53 10.45 5.21
C GLU A 61 8.04 10.28 4.91
N TYR A 62 7.20 11.11 5.55
CA TYR A 62 5.79 11.18 5.18
C TYR A 62 5.66 11.73 3.76
N LYS A 63 5.08 10.94 2.88
CA LYS A 63 4.78 11.30 1.49
C LYS A 63 3.31 11.03 1.22
N PHE A 64 2.69 11.92 0.47
CA PHE A 64 1.38 11.67 -0.09
C PHE A 64 1.38 11.97 -1.58
N VAL A 65 0.48 11.34 -2.31
CA VAL A 65 0.33 11.50 -3.75
C VAL A 65 -1.14 11.55 -4.11
N ASP A 66 -1.50 12.48 -4.98
CA ASP A 66 -2.85 12.58 -5.51
C ASP A 66 -3.10 11.43 -6.51
N ILE A 67 -4.22 10.73 -6.38
CA ILE A 67 -4.57 9.63 -7.30
C ILE A 67 -4.69 10.11 -8.76
N ALA A 68 -4.98 11.38 -8.98
CA ALA A 68 -5.03 11.97 -10.31
C ALA A 68 -3.64 12.27 -10.91
N SER A 69 -2.57 12.21 -10.10
CA SER A 69 -1.20 12.49 -10.53
C SER A 69 -0.49 11.24 -11.07
N ASP A 70 0.33 11.42 -12.10
CA ASP A 70 1.24 10.36 -12.56
C ASP A 70 2.38 10.06 -11.57
N GLU A 71 2.52 10.89 -10.54
CA GLU A 71 3.49 10.66 -9.46
C GLU A 71 3.26 9.34 -8.72
N ILE A 72 2.04 8.77 -8.73
CA ILE A 72 1.77 7.45 -8.16
C ILE A 72 2.72 6.37 -8.68
N PHE A 73 3.18 6.48 -9.93
CA PHE A 73 4.11 5.51 -10.55
C PHE A 73 5.55 5.60 -10.01
N SER A 74 5.86 6.63 -9.22
CA SER A 74 7.16 6.78 -8.56
C SER A 74 7.27 5.99 -7.26
N TYR A 75 6.17 5.45 -6.76
CA TYR A 75 6.12 4.72 -5.49
C TYR A 75 5.75 3.26 -5.70
N PRO A 76 6.55 2.30 -5.20
CA PRO A 76 6.22 0.88 -5.34
C PRO A 76 5.06 0.44 -4.44
N PHE A 77 4.77 1.23 -3.39
CA PHE A 77 3.77 0.95 -2.36
C PHE A 77 2.92 2.19 -2.10
N LEU A 78 1.63 2.07 -2.32
CA LEU A 78 0.64 3.08 -1.92
C LEU A 78 -0.12 2.61 -0.69
N PHE A 79 -0.39 3.54 0.21
CA PHE A 79 -1.19 3.30 1.40
C PHE A 79 -2.45 4.17 1.37
N LEU A 80 -3.60 3.57 1.65
CA LEU A 80 -4.89 4.22 1.74
C LEU A 80 -5.52 3.87 3.07
N THR A 81 -5.88 4.88 3.84
CA THR A 81 -6.62 4.74 5.10
C THR A 81 -7.53 5.95 5.32
N GLY A 82 -8.26 5.97 6.40
CA GLY A 82 -9.10 7.06 6.87
C GLY A 82 -10.50 6.61 7.26
N HIS A 83 -11.34 7.59 7.60
CA HIS A 83 -12.73 7.40 7.98
C HIS A 83 -13.67 7.84 6.86
N GLY A 84 -14.85 7.24 6.80
CA GLY A 84 -15.99 7.75 6.04
C GLY A 84 -16.04 7.30 4.58
N ASN A 85 -15.80 8.19 3.62
CA ASN A 85 -16.13 7.89 2.23
C ASN A 85 -15.00 8.20 1.24
N ILE A 86 -14.90 7.37 0.23
CA ILE A 86 -13.95 7.48 -0.89
C ILE A 86 -14.75 7.64 -2.18
N VAL A 87 -14.29 8.49 -3.08
CA VAL A 87 -14.84 8.61 -4.44
C VAL A 87 -13.71 8.72 -5.44
N PHE A 88 -13.67 7.80 -6.40
CA PHE A 88 -12.78 7.87 -7.56
C PHE A 88 -13.57 8.30 -8.80
N SER A 89 -13.02 9.23 -9.56
CA SER A 89 -13.44 9.48 -10.93
C SER A 89 -13.08 8.30 -11.83
N SER A 90 -13.64 8.26 -13.03
CA SER A 90 -13.30 7.22 -14.02
C SER A 90 -11.82 7.21 -14.40
N ASP A 91 -11.19 8.39 -14.45
CA ASP A 91 -9.79 8.52 -14.86
C ASP A 91 -8.85 8.13 -13.70
N GLU A 92 -9.18 8.48 -12.47
CA GLU A 92 -8.48 8.01 -11.28
C GLU A 92 -8.54 6.48 -11.14
N ALA A 93 -9.72 5.89 -11.35
CA ALA A 93 -9.86 4.44 -11.32
C ALA A 93 -9.02 3.74 -12.41
N LYS A 94 -8.98 4.29 -13.64
CA LYS A 94 -8.13 3.77 -14.72
C LYS A 94 -6.64 3.92 -14.38
N ARG A 95 -6.23 5.06 -13.83
CA ARG A 95 -4.83 5.33 -13.45
C ARG A 95 -4.39 4.35 -12.35
N LEU A 96 -5.20 4.16 -11.31
CA LEU A 96 -4.90 3.21 -10.25
C LEU A 96 -4.83 1.77 -10.78
N ARG A 97 -5.71 1.40 -11.72
CA ARG A 97 -5.61 0.10 -12.42
C ARG A 97 -4.28 -0.06 -13.12
N THR A 98 -3.88 0.92 -13.95
CA THR A 98 -2.61 0.91 -14.67
C THR A 98 -1.43 0.78 -13.71
N TYR A 99 -1.43 1.53 -12.60
CA TYR A 99 -0.43 1.43 -11.56
C TYR A 99 -0.32 -0.01 -10.99
N LEU A 100 -1.44 -0.59 -10.61
CA LEU A 100 -1.48 -1.94 -10.04
C LEU A 100 -1.08 -3.00 -11.07
N GLU A 101 -1.53 -2.90 -12.33
CA GLU A 101 -1.16 -3.81 -13.42
C GLU A 101 0.33 -3.71 -13.76
N SER A 102 0.94 -2.53 -13.61
CA SER A 102 2.37 -2.29 -13.85
C SER A 102 3.29 -2.78 -12.73
N GLY A 103 2.76 -3.40 -11.68
CA GLY A 103 3.56 -3.97 -10.59
C GLY A 103 3.43 -3.25 -9.26
N GLY A 104 2.75 -2.11 -9.20
CA GLY A 104 2.47 -1.39 -7.96
C GLY A 104 1.65 -2.22 -6.96
N PHE A 105 1.73 -1.85 -5.71
CA PHE A 105 1.01 -2.48 -4.60
C PHE A 105 0.20 -1.43 -3.83
N LEU A 106 -1.04 -1.74 -3.51
CA LEU A 106 -1.91 -0.91 -2.68
C LEU A 106 -2.27 -1.66 -1.39
N TYR A 107 -1.94 -1.06 -0.26
CA TYR A 107 -2.48 -1.48 1.02
C TYR A 107 -3.61 -0.53 1.43
N ILE A 108 -4.74 -1.09 1.79
CA ILE A 108 -5.92 -0.36 2.29
C ILE A 108 -6.16 -0.82 3.73
N ASP A 109 -6.22 0.11 4.65
CA ASP A 109 -6.65 -0.14 6.03
C ASP A 109 -7.96 0.62 6.29
N ASP A 110 -9.02 -0.11 6.63
CA ASP A 110 -10.28 0.52 7.05
C ASP A 110 -10.12 0.95 8.50
N ASP A 111 -9.76 2.20 8.68
CA ASP A 111 -9.70 2.79 10.00
C ASP A 111 -11.10 2.75 10.63
N TYR A 112 -12.09 3.39 9.99
CA TYR A 112 -13.50 3.16 10.36
C TYR A 112 -14.46 3.62 9.26
N GLY A 113 -15.34 2.68 8.85
CA GLY A 113 -16.49 2.99 8.00
C GLY A 113 -16.17 3.16 6.51
N LEU A 114 -14.95 2.81 6.05
CA LEU A 114 -14.58 2.84 4.64
C LEU A 114 -15.10 1.64 3.83
N ASP A 115 -15.46 0.51 4.45
CA ASP A 115 -15.70 -0.78 3.79
C ASP A 115 -16.60 -0.67 2.56
N LYS A 116 -17.76 -0.03 2.69
CA LYS A 116 -18.68 0.11 1.55
C LYS A 116 -18.08 0.95 0.43
N ALA A 117 -17.36 2.01 0.77
CA ALA A 117 -16.72 2.89 -0.18
C ALA A 117 -15.55 2.19 -0.89
N VAL A 118 -14.68 1.52 -0.15
CA VAL A 118 -13.57 0.72 -0.69
C VAL A 118 -14.07 -0.29 -1.71
N LYS A 119 -15.06 -1.11 -1.35
CA LYS A 119 -15.62 -2.13 -2.25
C LYS A 119 -16.25 -1.52 -3.50
N ARG A 120 -16.99 -0.43 -3.35
CA ARG A 120 -17.59 0.30 -4.47
C ARG A 120 -16.55 0.89 -5.41
N GLU A 121 -15.52 1.57 -4.86
CA GLU A 121 -14.54 2.26 -5.68
C GLU A 121 -13.56 1.26 -6.34
N MET A 122 -13.15 0.22 -5.63
CA MET A 122 -12.30 -0.82 -6.22
C MET A 122 -13.01 -1.62 -7.32
N LYS A 123 -14.35 -1.69 -7.32
CA LYS A 123 -15.12 -2.23 -8.43
C LYS A 123 -15.02 -1.38 -9.70
N LYS A 124 -14.79 -0.07 -9.59
CA LYS A 124 -14.48 0.79 -10.76
C LYS A 124 -13.04 0.52 -11.26
N VAL A 125 -12.11 0.29 -10.35
CA VAL A 125 -10.74 -0.06 -10.70
C VAL A 125 -10.70 -1.41 -11.42
N PHE A 126 -11.32 -2.44 -10.87
CA PHE A 126 -11.37 -3.79 -11.43
C PHE A 126 -12.81 -4.32 -11.54
N PRO A 127 -13.56 -3.99 -12.61
CA PRO A 127 -14.95 -4.43 -12.75
C PRO A 127 -15.14 -5.95 -12.78
N GLY A 128 -14.11 -6.69 -13.21
CA GLY A 128 -14.10 -8.15 -13.31
C GLY A 128 -13.52 -8.89 -12.11
N ASN A 129 -12.91 -8.17 -11.14
CA ASN A 129 -12.27 -8.78 -9.98
C ASN A 129 -12.92 -8.25 -8.71
N ASP A 130 -13.32 -9.14 -7.83
CA ASP A 130 -13.80 -8.79 -6.50
C ASP A 130 -12.71 -9.03 -5.45
N PHE A 131 -12.85 -8.41 -4.30
CA PHE A 131 -12.09 -8.79 -3.12
C PHE A 131 -12.39 -10.24 -2.75
N VAL A 132 -11.34 -11.01 -2.51
CA VAL A 132 -11.44 -12.36 -1.97
C VAL A 132 -10.77 -12.39 -0.60
N GLU A 133 -11.31 -13.13 0.33
CA GLU A 133 -10.68 -13.30 1.64
C GLU A 133 -9.34 -14.03 1.47
N VAL A 134 -8.28 -13.46 2.06
CA VAL A 134 -6.94 -14.04 1.99
C VAL A 134 -6.84 -15.18 2.99
N PRO A 135 -6.62 -16.44 2.55
CA PRO A 135 -6.58 -17.57 3.46
C PRO A 135 -5.38 -17.46 4.42
N PHE A 136 -5.52 -17.88 5.68
CA PHE A 136 -4.46 -17.80 6.69
C PHE A 136 -3.18 -18.55 6.30
N SER A 137 -3.27 -19.51 5.36
CA SER A 137 -2.11 -20.18 4.77
C SER A 137 -1.32 -19.32 3.78
N HIS A 138 -1.83 -18.14 3.40
CA HIS A 138 -1.13 -17.24 2.49
C HIS A 138 0.14 -16.71 3.16
N LYS A 139 1.24 -16.60 2.38
CA LYS A 139 2.56 -16.18 2.88
C LYS A 139 2.57 -14.81 3.54
N ILE A 140 1.61 -13.91 3.22
CA ILE A 140 1.53 -12.59 3.84
C ILE A 140 1.44 -12.68 5.37
N PHE A 141 0.83 -13.75 5.91
CA PHE A 141 0.69 -13.97 7.35
C PHE A 141 1.90 -14.65 8.00
N SER A 142 2.95 -14.96 7.24
CA SER A 142 4.11 -15.68 7.80
C SER A 142 5.46 -15.25 7.22
N ILE A 143 5.48 -14.16 6.44
CA ILE A 143 6.70 -13.74 5.73
C ILE A 143 7.75 -13.14 6.69
N PHE A 144 7.32 -12.53 7.77
CA PHE A 144 8.18 -11.93 8.80
C PHE A 144 7.73 -12.37 10.20
N TYR A 145 6.53 -11.99 10.60
CA TYR A 145 5.88 -12.54 11.79
C TYR A 145 4.93 -13.67 11.41
N LYS A 146 4.56 -14.48 12.39
CA LYS A 146 3.61 -15.57 12.19
C LYS A 146 2.25 -15.22 12.79
N PHE A 147 1.27 -15.06 11.93
CA PHE A 147 -0.11 -14.75 12.26
C PHE A 147 -1.01 -15.93 11.86
N ASP A 148 -1.02 -16.98 12.65
CA ASP A 148 -1.74 -18.25 12.34
C ASP A 148 -3.25 -18.06 12.14
N ASN A 149 -3.82 -17.01 12.75
CA ASN A 149 -5.24 -16.70 12.71
C ASN A 149 -5.55 -15.36 11.99
N GLY A 150 -4.66 -14.92 11.10
CA GLY A 150 -4.78 -13.64 10.42
C GLY A 150 -4.25 -12.46 11.23
N ILE A 151 -4.41 -11.25 10.70
CA ILE A 151 -3.93 -10.02 11.35
C ILE A 151 -4.73 -9.78 12.64
N PRO A 152 -4.06 -9.52 13.77
CA PRO A 152 -4.75 -9.21 15.03
C PRO A 152 -5.50 -7.88 14.93
N LYS A 153 -6.54 -7.73 15.73
CA LYS A 153 -7.24 -6.47 15.91
C LYS A 153 -6.39 -5.54 16.78
N THR A 154 -6.10 -4.35 16.29
CA THR A 154 -5.31 -3.34 16.99
C THR A 154 -6.24 -2.35 17.72
N HIS A 155 -7.33 -1.96 17.08
CA HIS A 155 -8.33 -1.06 17.66
C HIS A 155 -9.75 -1.64 17.54
N GLU A 156 -10.65 -1.30 18.46
CA GLU A 156 -12.01 -1.86 18.53
C GLU A 156 -13.05 -0.83 18.08
N HIS A 157 -13.80 -1.14 17.04
CA HIS A 157 -14.93 -0.33 16.58
C HIS A 157 -16.27 -1.06 16.72
N ASP A 158 -16.58 -1.95 15.76
CA ASP A 158 -17.91 -2.56 15.64
C ASP A 158 -17.99 -3.96 16.26
N LYS A 159 -16.98 -4.40 17.02
CA LYS A 159 -16.88 -5.75 17.61
C LYS A 159 -16.97 -6.90 16.60
N LYS A 160 -16.64 -6.63 15.35
CA LYS A 160 -16.57 -7.64 14.31
C LYS A 160 -15.19 -8.32 14.30
N THR A 161 -15.14 -9.52 13.76
CA THR A 161 -13.88 -10.25 13.59
C THR A 161 -13.01 -9.56 12.53
N PRO A 162 -11.71 -9.37 12.79
CA PRO A 162 -10.76 -8.88 11.78
C PRO A 162 -10.77 -9.77 10.55
N GLN A 163 -10.79 -9.18 9.38
CA GLN A 163 -10.73 -9.88 8.10
C GLN A 163 -9.67 -9.24 7.20
N THR A 164 -9.08 -10.05 6.36
CA THR A 164 -8.09 -9.60 5.38
C THR A 164 -8.55 -10.02 4.00
N PHE A 165 -8.70 -9.06 3.12
CA PHE A 165 -9.11 -9.27 1.74
C PHE A 165 -7.99 -8.92 0.77
N GLY A 166 -8.02 -9.48 -0.43
CA GLY A 166 -7.08 -9.17 -1.49
C GLY A 166 -7.71 -9.11 -2.86
N ILE A 167 -7.09 -8.35 -3.76
CA ILE A 167 -7.31 -8.46 -5.20
C ILE A 167 -6.04 -9.03 -5.80
N PHE A 168 -6.19 -10.14 -6.52
CA PHE A 168 -5.09 -10.83 -7.18
C PHE A 168 -5.09 -10.55 -8.68
N LEU A 169 -3.91 -10.23 -9.21
CA LEU A 169 -3.65 -10.13 -10.65
C LEU A 169 -2.78 -11.33 -11.04
N GLY A 170 -3.41 -12.34 -11.58
CA GLY A 170 -2.80 -13.67 -11.69
C GLY A 170 -2.49 -14.23 -10.30
N ASN A 171 -1.23 -14.56 -10.04
CA ASN A 171 -0.78 -15.07 -8.74
C ASN A 171 -0.25 -13.98 -7.80
N ARG A 172 -0.23 -12.72 -8.22
CA ARG A 172 0.28 -11.60 -7.43
C ARG A 172 -0.85 -10.94 -6.64
N LEU A 173 -0.71 -10.88 -5.34
CA LEU A 173 -1.52 -10.01 -4.49
C LEU A 173 -1.16 -8.55 -4.82
N ALA A 174 -2.07 -7.85 -5.49
CA ALA A 174 -1.87 -6.46 -5.93
C ALA A 174 -2.49 -5.46 -4.96
N VAL A 175 -3.59 -5.83 -4.33
CA VAL A 175 -4.25 -5.02 -3.30
C VAL A 175 -4.44 -5.89 -2.06
N LEU A 176 -4.03 -5.38 -0.91
CA LEU A 176 -4.32 -5.92 0.41
C LEU A 176 -5.30 -4.97 1.09
N TYR A 177 -6.34 -5.50 1.70
CA TYR A 177 -7.33 -4.72 2.45
C TYR A 177 -7.59 -5.38 3.80
N THR A 178 -7.38 -4.62 4.88
CA THR A 178 -7.70 -5.01 6.25
C THR A 178 -8.98 -4.34 6.72
N PHE A 179 -9.91 -5.14 7.22
CA PHE A 179 -11.20 -4.72 7.72
C PHE A 179 -11.32 -5.09 9.20
N GLU A 180 -11.76 -4.16 10.04
CA GLU A 180 -11.91 -4.34 11.49
C GLU A 180 -10.61 -4.76 12.21
N ALA A 181 -9.45 -4.54 11.62
CA ALA A 181 -8.16 -4.89 12.19
C ALA A 181 -7.35 -3.68 12.65
N ASN A 182 -7.41 -2.58 11.93
CA ASN A 182 -6.75 -1.30 12.18
C ASN A 182 -5.25 -1.40 12.51
N PRO A 183 -4.44 -2.13 11.75
CA PRO A 183 -3.02 -2.21 12.06
C PRO A 183 -2.30 -0.87 11.95
N SER A 184 -2.82 0.09 11.16
CA SER A 184 -2.21 1.42 11.03
C SER A 184 -2.28 2.25 12.31
N ASP A 185 -3.28 2.08 13.15
CA ASP A 185 -3.35 2.71 14.48
C ASP A 185 -2.18 2.28 15.36
N GLY A 186 -1.79 1.01 15.27
CA GLY A 186 -0.61 0.49 15.97
C GLY A 186 0.73 1.02 15.44
N TRP A 187 0.75 1.71 14.30
CA TRP A 187 1.95 2.34 13.75
C TRP A 187 2.02 3.84 14.07
N ALA A 188 0.90 4.47 14.42
CA ALA A 188 0.85 5.87 14.82
C ALA A 188 1.71 6.16 16.07
N ASP A 189 1.95 7.42 16.35
CA ASP A 189 2.65 7.81 17.58
C ASP A 189 1.78 7.44 18.80
N PRO A 190 2.39 6.97 19.92
CA PRO A 190 1.65 6.48 21.09
C PRO A 190 0.65 7.47 21.69
N GLU A 191 0.83 8.77 21.43
CA GLU A 191 -0.04 9.83 21.92
C GLU A 191 -1.32 10.01 21.12
N VAL A 192 -1.39 9.41 19.92
CA VAL A 192 -2.54 9.54 18.99
C VAL A 192 -3.68 8.63 19.43
N HIS A 193 -3.35 7.39 19.77
CA HIS A 193 -4.30 6.39 20.26
C HIS A 193 -3.88 5.97 21.67
N ASN A 194 -4.54 6.55 22.68
CA ASN A 194 -4.26 6.29 24.10
C ASN A 194 -5.07 5.09 24.66
N ASP A 195 -5.30 4.08 23.86
CA ASP A 195 -6.10 2.90 24.21
C ASP A 195 -5.30 1.79 24.91
#